data_445b25ce8601a10b4acbd49c3b83c894
#
_entry.id   445b25ce8601a10b4acbd49c3b83c894
#
_cell.length_a   1.000
_cell.length_b   1.000
_cell.length_c   1.000
_cell.angle_alpha   90.00
_cell.angle_beta   90.00
_cell.angle_gamma   90.00
#
_symmetry.space_group_name_H-M   'P 1'
#
loop_
_entity.id
_entity.type
_entity.pdbx_description
1 polymer ?
#
loop_
_entity_poly.entity_id
_entity_poly.type
_entity_poly.pdbx_seq_one_letter_code
_entity_poly.pdbx_strand_id
1 'polypeptide(L)'
;PLSKKRLKGKKLLTFLLMVPMYFSAGIIPCYLLYQKLHVLDTMWVLILPLIYSPYNMLIMKNYFQSTIPDSLEESAFLDGASNFQILSSIVLPLSKPILATLSLFYAVGRWNSYADNMYYTKSADLKLIQYKLYQLVASAAEAQTSSLADTGSAIQSTPEVLQAASIMFVT
;
A
#
# COMPACT_ATOMS: atom_id res chain seq x y z
N PRO A 1 8.71 -19.46 -4.52
CA PRO A 1 10.11 -19.82 -4.21
C PRO A 1 10.43 -19.72 -2.72
N LEU A 2 10.11 -18.58 -2.04
CA LEU A 2 10.45 -18.35 -0.62
C LEU A 2 9.71 -19.26 0.37
N SER A 3 8.55 -19.80 0.01
CA SER A 3 7.82 -20.77 0.84
C SER A 3 8.45 -22.16 0.81
N LYS A 4 9.20 -22.49 -0.25
CA LYS A 4 9.75 -23.83 -0.48
C LYS A 4 11.04 -24.10 0.29
N LYS A 5 11.21 -25.36 0.75
CA LYS A 5 12.42 -25.81 1.46
C LYS A 5 13.65 -25.93 0.56
N ARG A 6 13.44 -26.14 -0.76
CA ARG A 6 14.50 -26.36 -1.75
C ARG A 6 15.39 -25.17 -2.05
N LEU A 7 14.98 -23.93 -1.70
CA LEU A 7 15.74 -22.74 -2.03
C LEU A 7 16.97 -22.61 -1.12
N LYS A 8 18.17 -22.76 -1.71
CA LYS A 8 19.44 -22.51 -1.03
C LYS A 8 19.54 -21.01 -0.69
N GLY A 9 19.90 -20.67 0.54
CA GLY A 9 20.00 -19.26 0.97
C GLY A 9 18.67 -18.59 1.36
N LYS A 10 17.57 -19.33 1.48
CA LYS A 10 16.24 -18.85 1.86
C LYS A 10 16.25 -17.94 3.09
N LYS A 11 17.03 -18.29 4.12
CA LYS A 11 17.12 -17.51 5.36
C LYS A 11 17.73 -16.13 5.10
N LEU A 12 18.84 -16.05 4.36
CA LEU A 12 19.48 -14.79 4.00
C LEU A 12 18.57 -13.92 3.14
N LEU A 13 17.94 -14.50 2.12
CA LEU A 13 17.03 -13.78 1.25
C LEU A 13 15.82 -13.24 2.01
N THR A 14 15.23 -14.06 2.89
CA THR A 14 14.11 -13.61 3.74
C THR A 14 14.55 -12.49 4.67
N PHE A 15 15.74 -12.59 5.28
CA PHE A 15 16.29 -11.56 6.13
C PHE A 15 16.46 -10.23 5.37
N LEU A 16 17.11 -10.25 4.20
CA LEU A 16 17.27 -9.06 3.35
C LEU A 16 15.95 -8.40 2.97
N LEU A 17 14.94 -9.21 2.65
CA LEU A 17 13.61 -8.71 2.31
C LEU A 17 12.85 -8.15 3.52
N MET A 18 13.22 -8.53 4.74
CA MET A 18 12.63 -8.00 5.98
C MET A 18 13.32 -6.73 6.49
N VAL A 19 14.55 -6.45 6.07
CA VAL A 19 15.31 -5.26 6.51
C VAL A 19 14.51 -3.96 6.32
N PRO A 20 13.86 -3.69 5.18
CA PRO A 20 13.06 -2.48 5.00
C PRO A 20 11.85 -2.34 5.94
N MET A 21 11.44 -3.43 6.59
CA MET A 21 10.34 -3.38 7.57
C MET A 21 10.79 -2.74 8.89
N TYR A 22 12.06 -2.91 9.25
CA TYR A 22 12.63 -2.38 10.49
C TYR A 22 13.38 -1.06 10.31
N PHE A 23 13.87 -0.80 9.10
CA PHE A 23 14.64 0.40 8.78
C PHE A 23 13.91 1.22 7.72
N SER A 24 13.39 2.37 8.14
CA SER A 24 12.83 3.36 7.21
C SER A 24 13.88 4.43 6.93
N ALA A 25 14.11 4.72 5.67
CA ALA A 25 15.01 5.79 5.26
C ALA A 25 14.47 7.20 5.59
N GLY A 26 13.16 7.31 5.88
CA GLY A 26 12.50 8.59 6.07
C GLY A 26 12.12 9.29 4.75
N ILE A 27 11.46 10.44 4.88
CA ILE A 27 10.88 11.16 3.73
C ILE A 27 11.98 11.80 2.86
N ILE A 28 12.99 12.41 3.49
CA ILE A 28 14.01 13.18 2.78
C ILE A 28 14.86 12.32 1.83
N PRO A 29 15.47 11.21 2.27
CA PRO A 29 16.21 10.32 1.37
C PRO A 29 15.35 9.72 0.26
N CYS A 30 14.09 9.36 0.56
CA CYS A 30 13.15 8.87 -0.47
C CYS A 30 12.85 9.95 -1.52
N TYR A 31 12.61 11.19 -1.10
CA TYR A 31 12.38 12.30 -2.01
C TYR A 31 13.57 12.55 -2.93
N LEU A 32 14.81 12.59 -2.39
CA LEU A 32 16.03 12.77 -3.18
C LEU A 32 16.25 11.62 -4.17
N LEU A 33 15.91 10.39 -3.78
CA LEU A 33 15.98 9.24 -4.67
C LEU A 33 15.00 9.39 -5.84
N TYR A 34 13.73 9.72 -5.56
CA TYR A 34 12.70 9.91 -6.59
C TYR A 34 13.02 11.09 -7.51
N GLN A 35 13.65 12.14 -6.97
CA GLN A 35 14.15 13.26 -7.77
C GLN A 35 15.26 12.82 -8.73
N LYS A 36 16.24 12.04 -8.27
CA LYS A 36 17.31 11.52 -9.12
C LYS A 36 16.79 10.55 -10.20
N LEU A 37 15.75 9.80 -9.90
CA LEU A 37 15.10 8.90 -10.85
C LEU A 37 14.14 9.61 -11.81
N HIS A 38 13.93 10.92 -11.67
CA HIS A 38 12.99 11.73 -12.46
C HIS A 38 11.54 11.17 -12.44
N VAL A 39 11.13 10.55 -11.31
CA VAL A 39 9.77 9.99 -11.14
C VAL A 39 8.86 10.89 -10.31
N LEU A 40 9.37 12.00 -9.75
CA LEU A 40 8.54 12.99 -9.06
C LEU A 40 7.48 13.54 -10.01
N ASP A 41 6.31 13.83 -9.47
CA ASP A 41 5.16 14.37 -10.21
C ASP A 41 4.73 13.50 -11.40
N THR A 42 4.91 12.18 -11.27
CA THR A 42 4.44 11.19 -12.24
C THR A 42 3.60 10.12 -11.55
N MET A 43 2.79 9.38 -12.34
CA MET A 43 2.05 8.23 -11.82
C MET A 43 2.96 7.17 -11.17
N TRP A 44 4.21 7.08 -11.63
CA TRP A 44 5.18 6.09 -11.14
C TRP A 44 5.56 6.29 -9.69
N VAL A 45 5.66 7.53 -9.20
CA VAL A 45 5.97 7.78 -7.78
C VAL A 45 4.89 7.25 -6.84
N LEU A 46 3.65 7.17 -7.35
CA LEU A 46 2.52 6.63 -6.61
C LEU A 46 2.42 5.10 -6.69
N ILE A 47 2.97 4.47 -7.73
CA ILE A 47 2.90 3.02 -7.95
C ILE A 47 4.12 2.30 -7.36
N LEU A 48 5.33 2.83 -7.55
CA LEU A 48 6.59 2.19 -7.15
C LEU A 48 6.62 1.74 -5.68
N PRO A 49 6.19 2.56 -4.70
CA PRO A 49 6.21 2.15 -3.29
C PRO A 49 5.28 0.97 -2.99
N LEU A 50 4.24 0.78 -3.81
CA LEU A 50 3.24 -0.29 -3.63
C LEU A 50 3.67 -1.63 -4.21
N ILE A 51 4.65 -1.67 -5.11
CA ILE A 51 5.10 -2.91 -5.76
C ILE A 51 5.60 -3.91 -4.72
N TYR A 52 6.22 -3.42 -3.65
CA TYR A 52 6.79 -4.26 -2.63
C TYR A 52 6.33 -3.86 -1.23
N SER A 53 5.68 -4.81 -0.55
CA SER A 53 5.34 -4.73 0.87
C SER A 53 5.92 -5.96 1.58
N PRO A 54 6.91 -5.78 2.47
CA PRO A 54 7.48 -6.90 3.24
C PRO A 54 6.41 -7.65 4.04
N TYR A 55 5.48 -6.92 4.65
CA TYR A 55 4.38 -7.47 5.43
C TYR A 55 3.47 -8.38 4.59
N ASN A 56 2.98 -7.89 3.44
CA ASN A 56 2.14 -8.66 2.54
C ASN A 56 2.87 -9.89 1.97
N MET A 57 4.17 -9.76 1.70
CA MET A 57 5.01 -10.88 1.27
C MET A 57 5.10 -11.98 2.34
N LEU A 58 5.25 -11.60 3.63
CA LEU A 58 5.30 -12.56 4.73
C LEU A 58 3.96 -13.27 4.92
N ILE A 59 2.84 -12.55 4.84
CA ILE A 59 1.51 -13.14 4.90
C ILE A 59 1.34 -14.18 3.79
N MET A 60 1.66 -13.81 2.56
CA MET A 60 1.56 -14.71 1.40
C MET A 60 2.48 -15.93 1.53
N LYS A 61 3.70 -15.72 2.00
CA LYS A 61 4.65 -16.82 2.28
C LYS A 61 4.10 -17.80 3.31
N ASN A 62 3.58 -17.29 4.43
CA ASN A 62 3.03 -18.12 5.50
C ASN A 62 1.79 -18.89 5.03
N TYR A 63 0.90 -18.24 4.28
CA TYR A 63 -0.25 -18.88 3.66
C TYR A 63 0.16 -20.05 2.76
N PHE A 64 1.14 -19.87 1.89
CA PHE A 64 1.63 -20.95 1.04
C PHE A 64 2.23 -22.12 1.83
N GLN A 65 2.88 -21.84 2.95
CA GLN A 65 3.45 -22.89 3.81
C GLN A 65 2.39 -23.71 4.55
N SER A 66 1.25 -23.09 4.89
CA SER A 66 0.18 -23.75 5.63
C SER A 66 -0.85 -24.44 4.72
N THR A 67 -1.11 -23.85 3.55
CA THR A 67 -2.23 -24.27 2.68
C THR A 67 -1.80 -25.20 1.55
N ILE A 68 -0.54 -25.13 1.11
CA ILE A 68 -0.04 -25.93 -0.02
C ILE A 68 1.01 -26.90 0.49
N PRO A 69 0.62 -28.17 0.79
CA PRO A 69 1.56 -29.18 1.26
C PRO A 69 2.56 -29.55 0.15
N ASP A 70 3.81 -29.84 0.55
CA ASP A 70 4.86 -30.22 -0.38
C ASP A 70 4.48 -31.47 -1.19
N SER A 71 3.71 -32.40 -0.62
CA SER A 71 3.24 -33.63 -1.27
C SER A 71 2.39 -33.37 -2.53
N LEU A 72 1.59 -32.31 -2.53
CA LEU A 72 0.74 -31.96 -3.68
C LEU A 72 1.61 -31.55 -4.89
N GLU A 73 2.69 -30.83 -4.65
CA GLU A 73 3.62 -30.45 -5.72
C GLU A 73 4.47 -31.63 -6.17
N GLU A 74 4.91 -32.50 -5.24
CA GLU A 74 5.65 -33.71 -5.57
C GLU A 74 4.83 -34.66 -6.44
N SER A 75 3.56 -34.85 -6.14
CA SER A 75 2.66 -35.64 -6.98
C SER A 75 2.53 -35.05 -8.38
N ALA A 76 2.33 -33.74 -8.49
CA ALA A 76 2.25 -33.08 -9.79
C ALA A 76 3.56 -33.18 -10.60
N PHE A 77 4.72 -33.17 -9.94
CA PHE A 77 6.01 -33.42 -10.61
C PHE A 77 6.13 -34.86 -11.11
N LEU A 78 5.64 -35.85 -10.35
CA LEU A 78 5.62 -37.25 -10.80
C LEU A 78 4.71 -37.44 -12.00
N ASP A 79 3.62 -36.68 -12.08
CA ASP A 79 2.71 -36.64 -13.24
C ASP A 79 3.30 -35.87 -14.45
N GLY A 80 4.55 -35.40 -14.35
CA GLY A 80 5.24 -34.69 -15.43
C GLY A 80 4.87 -33.22 -15.59
N ALA A 81 4.18 -32.60 -14.62
CA ALA A 81 3.80 -31.20 -14.70
C ALA A 81 5.03 -30.27 -14.56
N SER A 82 5.12 -29.28 -15.44
CA SER A 82 6.13 -28.23 -15.35
C SER A 82 5.87 -27.28 -14.18
N ASN A 83 6.90 -26.57 -13.72
CA ASN A 83 6.76 -25.55 -12.65
C ASN A 83 5.68 -24.50 -12.96
N PHE A 84 5.53 -24.12 -14.21
CA PHE A 84 4.53 -23.15 -14.64
C PHE A 84 3.11 -23.74 -14.58
N GLN A 85 2.93 -24.99 -14.97
CA GLN A 85 1.66 -25.69 -14.85
C GLN A 85 1.24 -25.87 -13.39
N ILE A 86 2.17 -26.25 -12.51
CA ILE A 86 1.92 -26.33 -11.05
C ILE A 86 1.49 -24.96 -10.50
N LEU A 87 2.18 -23.90 -10.90
CA LEU A 87 1.84 -22.55 -10.47
C LEU A 87 0.44 -22.13 -10.94
N SER A 88 0.12 -22.33 -12.22
CA SER A 88 -1.14 -21.84 -12.82
C SER A 88 -2.34 -22.72 -12.46
N SER A 89 -2.17 -24.06 -12.43
CA SER A 89 -3.29 -24.99 -12.27
C SER A 89 -3.53 -25.41 -10.82
N ILE A 90 -2.52 -25.32 -9.95
CA ILE A 90 -2.64 -25.76 -8.55
C ILE A 90 -2.48 -24.57 -7.61
N VAL A 91 -1.35 -23.89 -7.64
CA VAL A 91 -1.01 -22.87 -6.65
C VAL A 91 -1.93 -21.64 -6.76
N LEU A 92 -2.12 -21.10 -7.96
CA LEU A 92 -2.94 -19.91 -8.19
C LEU A 92 -4.43 -20.10 -7.80
N PRO A 93 -5.11 -21.20 -8.19
CA PRO A 93 -6.48 -21.45 -7.76
C PRO A 93 -6.63 -21.60 -6.25
N LEU A 94 -5.72 -22.33 -5.60
CA LEU A 94 -5.71 -22.49 -4.15
C LEU A 94 -5.39 -21.20 -3.40
N SER A 95 -4.76 -20.25 -4.10
CA SER A 95 -4.35 -18.96 -3.53
C SER A 95 -5.39 -17.85 -3.70
N LYS A 96 -6.53 -18.12 -4.32
CA LYS A 96 -7.59 -17.10 -4.54
C LYS A 96 -7.99 -16.35 -3.26
N PRO A 97 -8.18 -17.00 -2.09
CA PRO A 97 -8.56 -16.29 -0.86
C PRO A 97 -7.49 -15.29 -0.42
N ILE A 98 -6.21 -15.68 -0.41
CA ILE A 98 -5.13 -14.79 0.01
C ILE A 98 -4.89 -13.68 -1.01
N LEU A 99 -5.05 -13.94 -2.31
CA LEU A 99 -4.93 -12.92 -3.35
C LEU A 99 -6.03 -11.87 -3.20
N ALA A 100 -7.27 -12.28 -2.91
CA ALA A 100 -8.37 -11.36 -2.64
C ALA A 100 -8.09 -10.49 -1.40
N THR A 101 -7.61 -11.09 -0.32
CA THR A 101 -7.24 -10.37 0.92
C THR A 101 -6.12 -9.36 0.67
N LEU A 102 -5.06 -9.76 -0.01
CA LEU A 102 -3.94 -8.86 -0.32
C LEU A 102 -4.36 -7.75 -1.28
N SER A 103 -5.20 -8.05 -2.26
CA SER A 103 -5.76 -7.04 -3.16
C SER A 103 -6.57 -5.99 -2.40
N LEU A 104 -7.37 -6.42 -1.41
CA LEU A 104 -8.10 -5.52 -0.52
C LEU A 104 -7.14 -4.65 0.30
N PHE A 105 -6.08 -5.23 0.89
CA PHE A 105 -5.10 -4.48 1.66
C PHE A 105 -4.40 -3.41 0.82
N TYR A 106 -4.03 -3.73 -0.42
CA TYR A 106 -3.45 -2.76 -1.34
C TYR A 106 -4.46 -1.67 -1.75
N ALA A 107 -5.72 -2.05 -2.02
CA ALA A 107 -6.76 -1.11 -2.38
C ALA A 107 -7.06 -0.12 -1.25
N VAL A 108 -7.26 -0.62 -0.01
CA VAL A 108 -7.51 0.22 1.17
C VAL A 108 -6.28 1.06 1.52
N GLY A 109 -5.08 0.47 1.47
CA GLY A 109 -3.84 1.21 1.70
C GLY A 109 -3.67 2.35 0.71
N ARG A 110 -4.01 2.12 -0.56
CA ARG A 110 -3.95 3.17 -1.59
C ARG A 110 -5.04 4.22 -1.41
N TRP A 111 -6.23 3.81 -1.06
CA TRP A 111 -7.33 4.74 -0.76
C TRP A 111 -6.93 5.74 0.33
N ASN A 112 -6.26 5.27 1.39
CA ASN A 112 -5.84 6.10 2.52
C ASN A 112 -4.51 6.84 2.32
N SER A 113 -3.82 6.66 1.18
CA SER A 113 -2.48 7.22 0.94
C SER A 113 -2.53 8.66 0.44
N TYR A 114 -2.85 9.61 1.32
CA TYR A 114 -2.81 11.04 1.00
C TYR A 114 -1.40 11.65 1.14
N ALA A 115 -0.59 11.12 2.05
CA ALA A 115 0.73 11.66 2.37
C ALA A 115 1.70 11.55 1.18
N ASP A 116 1.72 10.42 0.48
CA ASP A 116 2.56 10.24 -0.71
C ASP A 116 2.19 11.25 -1.80
N ASN A 117 0.90 11.52 -1.97
CA ASN A 117 0.40 12.49 -2.91
C ASN A 117 0.78 13.93 -2.50
N MET A 118 0.76 14.23 -1.21
CA MET A 118 1.15 15.53 -0.66
C MET A 118 2.62 15.83 -0.92
N TYR A 119 3.50 14.85 -0.69
CA TYR A 119 4.95 15.07 -0.76
C TYR A 119 5.55 14.92 -2.16
N TYR A 120 4.98 14.04 -3.00
CA TYR A 120 5.64 13.64 -4.25
C TYR A 120 4.94 14.11 -5.51
N THR A 121 3.72 14.69 -5.43
CA THR A 121 2.98 15.17 -6.61
C THR A 121 2.61 16.64 -6.48
N LYS A 122 2.79 17.39 -7.58
CA LYS A 122 2.44 18.81 -7.69
C LYS A 122 1.26 19.03 -8.63
N SER A 123 1.18 18.26 -9.73
CA SER A 123 0.16 18.39 -10.77
C SER A 123 -1.23 18.11 -10.25
N ALA A 124 -2.20 18.96 -10.63
CA ALA A 124 -3.59 18.85 -10.20
C ALA A 124 -4.26 17.54 -10.63
N ASP A 125 -3.87 17.01 -11.80
CA ASP A 125 -4.42 15.78 -12.39
C ASP A 125 -4.02 14.51 -11.62
N LEU A 126 -2.91 14.56 -10.88
CA LEU A 126 -2.41 13.45 -10.06
C LEU A 126 -2.90 13.50 -8.60
N LYS A 127 -3.72 14.49 -8.26
CA LYS A 127 -4.24 14.64 -6.89
C LYS A 127 -5.30 13.59 -6.59
N LEU A 128 -5.03 12.76 -5.57
CA LEU A 128 -5.96 11.77 -5.06
C LEU A 128 -7.13 12.42 -4.31
N ILE A 129 -8.28 11.76 -4.30
CA ILE A 129 -9.49 12.22 -3.60
C ILE A 129 -9.20 12.48 -2.13
N GLN A 130 -8.47 11.58 -1.46
CA GLN A 130 -8.09 11.71 -0.06
C GLN A 130 -7.26 12.96 0.22
N TYR A 131 -6.36 13.34 -0.69
CA TYR A 131 -5.59 14.56 -0.55
C TYR A 131 -6.47 15.80 -0.72
N LYS A 132 -7.41 15.78 -1.66
CA LYS A 132 -8.38 16.87 -1.84
C LYS A 132 -9.28 17.04 -0.61
N LEU A 133 -9.75 15.92 -0.03
CA LEU A 133 -10.51 15.93 1.21
C LEU A 133 -9.68 16.49 2.39
N TYR A 134 -8.43 16.07 2.51
CA TYR A 134 -7.52 16.64 3.50
C TYR A 134 -7.37 18.15 3.35
N GLN A 135 -7.19 18.65 2.13
CA GLN A 135 -7.10 20.09 1.87
C GLN A 135 -8.40 20.83 2.24
N LEU A 136 -9.57 20.26 1.94
CA LEU A 136 -10.86 20.85 2.32
C LEU A 136 -11.02 20.92 3.84
N VAL A 137 -10.66 19.88 4.57
CA VAL A 137 -10.71 19.87 6.04
C VAL A 137 -9.72 20.88 6.63
N ALA A 138 -8.48 20.93 6.09
CA ALA A 138 -7.46 21.85 6.55
C ALA A 138 -7.88 23.32 6.31
N SER A 139 -8.39 23.64 5.13
CA SER A 139 -8.86 25.00 4.81
C SER A 139 -10.09 25.41 5.65
N ALA A 140 -11.00 24.48 5.95
CA ALA A 140 -12.12 24.72 6.83
C ALA A 140 -11.66 25.00 8.28
N ALA A 141 -10.65 24.29 8.76
CA ALA A 141 -10.06 24.51 10.08
C ALA A 141 -9.33 25.85 10.19
N GLU A 142 -8.60 26.26 9.13
CA GLU A 142 -7.92 27.57 9.06
C GLU A 142 -8.94 28.72 9.02
N ALA A 143 -10.02 28.59 8.24
CA ALA A 143 -11.10 29.58 8.21
C ALA A 143 -11.78 29.74 9.58
N GLN A 144 -11.93 28.64 10.32
CA GLN A 144 -12.48 28.69 11.68
C GLN A 144 -11.55 29.40 12.67
N THR A 145 -10.23 29.17 12.56
CA THR A 145 -9.25 29.81 13.43
C THR A 145 -9.15 31.32 13.15
N SER A 146 -9.22 31.72 11.89
CA SER A 146 -9.20 33.13 11.50
C SER A 146 -10.51 33.87 11.89
N SER A 147 -11.66 33.20 11.80
CA SER A 147 -12.95 33.81 12.25
C SER A 147 -13.06 33.96 13.75
N LEU A 148 -12.42 33.10 14.53
CA LEU A 148 -12.33 33.21 15.99
C LEU A 148 -11.42 34.35 16.43
N ALA A 149 -10.45 34.75 15.58
CA ALA A 149 -9.56 35.86 15.85
C ALA A 149 -10.22 37.24 15.56
N ASP A 150 -11.22 37.29 14.70
CA ASP A 150 -11.79 38.55 14.19
C ASP A 150 -13.21 38.86 14.75
N THR A 151 -13.99 37.91 15.27
CA THR A 151 -15.33 38.18 15.78
C THR A 151 -15.80 37.16 16.82
N GLY A 152 -15.99 37.61 18.05
CA GLY A 152 -16.64 36.82 19.11
C GLY A 152 -18.15 36.68 18.90
N SER A 153 -18.60 36.10 17.83
CA SER A 153 -19.93 35.46 17.69
C SER A 153 -20.40 35.39 16.24
N ALA A 154 -20.96 34.27 15.94
CA ALA A 154 -21.84 33.90 14.84
C ALA A 154 -21.19 33.20 13.62
N ILE A 155 -21.74 32.02 13.38
CA ILE A 155 -21.61 31.06 12.28
C ILE A 155 -20.67 29.88 12.58
N GLN A 156 -21.09 29.07 13.54
CA GLN A 156 -20.42 27.82 13.92
C GLN A 156 -20.81 26.57 13.07
N SER A 157 -21.77 26.69 12.14
CA SER A 157 -22.38 25.49 11.56
C SER A 157 -21.75 24.98 10.25
N THR A 158 -21.09 25.83 9.49
CA THR A 158 -20.63 25.46 8.14
C THR A 158 -19.33 24.61 8.12
N PRO A 159 -18.30 24.91 8.93
CA PRO A 159 -17.08 24.11 8.99
C PRO A 159 -17.29 22.72 9.60
N GLU A 160 -18.13 22.63 10.64
CA GLU A 160 -18.45 21.35 11.31
C GLU A 160 -19.22 20.41 10.38
N VAL A 161 -20.13 20.92 9.58
CA VAL A 161 -20.88 20.12 8.60
C VAL A 161 -19.96 19.61 7.48
N LEU A 162 -19.03 20.43 6.99
CA LEU A 162 -18.03 20.01 6.00
C LEU A 162 -17.06 18.99 6.59
N GLN A 163 -16.66 19.16 7.84
CA GLN A 163 -15.80 18.21 8.55
C GLN A 163 -16.52 16.87 8.80
N ALA A 164 -17.77 16.90 9.24
CA ALA A 164 -18.59 15.71 9.42
C ALA A 164 -18.85 14.98 8.09
N ALA A 165 -19.17 15.72 7.03
CA ALA A 165 -19.35 15.15 5.70
C ALA A 165 -18.06 14.51 5.17
N SER A 166 -16.90 15.18 5.35
CA SER A 166 -15.61 14.63 4.90
C SER A 166 -15.20 13.39 5.70
N ILE A 167 -15.49 13.31 7.00
CA ILE A 167 -15.27 12.12 7.81
C ILE A 167 -16.14 10.96 7.33
N MET A 168 -17.40 11.19 6.98
CA MET A 168 -18.29 10.16 6.42
C MET A 168 -17.79 9.59 5.08
N PHE A 169 -17.09 10.37 4.27
CA PHE A 169 -16.51 9.89 3.00
C PHE A 169 -15.16 9.17 3.17
N VAL A 170 -14.51 9.31 4.32
CA VAL A 170 -13.17 8.75 4.61
C VAL A 170 -13.26 7.38 5.31
N THR A 171 -14.35 7.12 6.03
CA THR A 171 -14.62 5.83 6.69
C THR A 171 -15.31 4.86 5.78
#